data_8d10813ff0b3db8b45ac32a87e634b3d
#
_entry.id   8d10813ff0b3db8b45ac32a87e634b3d
#
_cell.length_a   1.000
_cell.length_b   1.000
_cell.length_c   1.000
_cell.angle_alpha   90.00
_cell.angle_beta   90.00
_cell.angle_gamma   90.00
#
_symmetry.space_group_name_H-M   'P 1'
#
loop_
_entity.id
_entity.type
_entity.pdbx_description
1 polymer ?
#
loop_
_entity_poly.entity_id
_entity_poly.type
_entity_poly.pdbx_seq_one_letter_code
_entity_poly.pdbx_strand_id
1 'polypeptide(L)'
;MKKQIAVLCTVLLWVCAVFAPMAQAAGPALSATEAYCIIDADTGLVLAQQNMDEELHPASITKVMTLGLACEKAQGQWDGVSLEVTHEDVYSLAGTDSSHIALQEGEHVPLTDALYATMMASANDGANLLSEYFGDGTIAGGVAAMNAQVAELGLKHTHFANPHGISDTDHYTSCYDMAQILRWALTQPGFETLFTRNEMYPMKPTDIQPKERYFHQQDKMRVGSSRYYIPAIQGSKIGYTNIARYSYVCLAEQNGVRLICVTMQSNIKTDKYNDVRTLLDYAFAHYTNYTDIPAQGLTRELTVAGGGAPLGMVTVTDPGTRLLLADGLTAGDVSVTLELPEQYVLGTSPAVYAVYTVNGQDKQESASVRVPATITGLEELLERNTGVQLGSGTRSPGKTAGLLIGISLGCTVLAAGVTVVVMKLRKAKKPKHKH
;
A
#
# COMPACT_ATOMS: atom_id res chain seq x y z
N MET A 1 -3.95 25.71 43.26
CA MET A 1 -4.78 26.04 42.08
C MET A 1 -3.97 26.68 40.95
N LYS A 2 -3.25 27.83 41.12
CA LYS A 2 -2.51 28.45 40.00
C LYS A 2 -1.39 27.58 39.36
N LYS A 3 -0.68 26.73 40.14
CA LYS A 3 0.36 25.80 39.60
C LYS A 3 -0.24 24.60 38.85
N GLN A 4 -1.43 24.15 39.22
CA GLN A 4 -2.11 23.04 38.52
C GLN A 4 -2.75 23.48 37.21
N ILE A 5 -3.17 24.75 37.10
CA ILE A 5 -3.69 25.34 35.86
C ILE A 5 -2.54 25.54 34.84
N ALA A 6 -1.35 25.95 35.32
CA ALA A 6 -0.18 26.10 34.44
C ALA A 6 0.30 24.76 33.83
N VAL A 7 0.26 23.68 34.61
CA VAL A 7 0.63 22.33 34.11
C VAL A 7 -0.43 21.80 33.11
N LEU A 8 -1.72 22.10 33.40
CA LEU A 8 -2.80 21.70 32.48
C LEU A 8 -2.73 22.45 31.14
N CYS A 9 -2.40 23.75 31.18
CA CYS A 9 -2.22 24.56 29.96
C CYS A 9 -0.96 24.13 29.15
N THR A 10 0.12 23.72 29.79
CA THR A 10 1.31 23.21 29.11
C THR A 10 1.05 21.84 28.47
N VAL A 11 0.32 20.97 29.14
CA VAL A 11 -0.07 19.65 28.56
C VAL A 11 -1.07 19.83 27.41
N LEU A 12 -2.03 20.77 27.50
CA LEU A 12 -2.94 21.09 26.39
C LEU A 12 -2.19 21.69 25.19
N LEU A 13 -1.19 22.55 25.41
CA LEU A 13 -0.37 23.10 24.34
C LEU A 13 0.52 22.03 23.67
N TRP A 14 0.98 21.04 24.42
CA TRP A 14 1.73 19.90 23.86
C TRP A 14 0.85 18.93 23.07
N VAL A 15 -0.40 18.70 23.49
CA VAL A 15 -1.35 17.87 22.76
C VAL A 15 -1.85 18.55 21.46
N CYS A 16 -1.95 19.90 21.46
CA CYS A 16 -2.28 20.64 20.23
C CYS A 16 -1.13 20.71 19.21
N ALA A 17 0.12 20.56 19.64
CA ALA A 17 1.27 20.58 18.73
C ALA A 17 1.43 19.26 17.92
N VAL A 18 0.74 18.18 18.30
CA VAL A 18 0.80 16.87 17.61
C VAL A 18 -0.24 16.77 16.47
N PHE A 19 -1.15 17.72 16.34
CA PHE A 19 -2.18 17.78 15.28
C PHE A 19 -2.09 19.08 14.48
N ALA A 20 -0.90 19.59 14.18
CA ALA A 20 -0.80 20.54 13.08
C ALA A 20 -1.14 19.79 11.78
N PRO A 21 -2.16 20.21 11.00
CA PRO A 21 -2.36 19.63 9.69
C PRO A 21 -1.05 19.84 8.91
N MET A 22 -0.48 18.73 8.41
CA MET A 22 0.68 18.80 7.54
C MET A 22 0.29 19.67 6.34
N ALA A 23 0.84 20.88 6.24
CA ALA A 23 0.69 21.69 5.05
C ALA A 23 1.45 20.96 3.93
N GLN A 24 0.68 20.43 2.99
CA GLN A 24 1.18 19.66 1.87
C GLN A 24 1.27 20.55 0.65
N ALA A 25 2.26 20.31 -0.20
CA ALA A 25 2.45 21.10 -1.43
C ALA A 25 1.14 21.25 -2.20
N ALA A 26 0.60 22.46 -2.22
CA ALA A 26 -0.58 22.77 -3.02
C ALA A 26 -0.19 22.76 -4.50
N GLY A 27 -0.75 21.82 -5.24
CA GLY A 27 -0.53 21.72 -6.68
C GLY A 27 -1.42 22.69 -7.47
N PRO A 28 -1.44 22.57 -8.79
CA PRO A 28 -2.25 23.43 -9.64
C PRO A 28 -3.75 23.26 -9.35
N ALA A 29 -4.51 24.36 -9.32
CA ALA A 29 -5.95 24.33 -9.22
C ALA A 29 -6.55 23.72 -10.48
N LEU A 30 -7.46 22.75 -10.32
CA LEU A 30 -8.13 22.06 -11.40
C LEU A 30 -9.57 22.59 -11.61
N SER A 31 -10.09 22.38 -12.82
CA SER A 31 -11.39 22.93 -13.19
C SER A 31 -12.56 21.99 -12.93
N ALA A 32 -12.33 20.69 -12.94
CA ALA A 32 -13.40 19.68 -12.88
C ALA A 32 -13.15 18.52 -11.90
N THR A 33 -11.90 18.32 -11.49
CA THR A 33 -11.48 17.23 -10.60
C THR A 33 -11.52 17.70 -9.15
N GLU A 34 -12.22 16.96 -8.31
CA GLU A 34 -12.40 17.30 -6.88
C GLU A 34 -11.19 16.92 -6.04
N ALA A 35 -10.63 15.74 -6.30
CA ALA A 35 -9.49 15.22 -5.57
C ALA A 35 -8.41 14.68 -6.51
N TYR A 36 -7.14 14.92 -6.17
CA TYR A 36 -6.00 14.34 -6.87
C TYR A 36 -4.78 14.12 -5.96
N CYS A 37 -3.92 13.22 -6.40
CA CYS A 37 -2.60 12.99 -5.82
C CYS A 37 -1.61 12.63 -6.92
N ILE A 38 -0.44 13.27 -6.90
CA ILE A 38 0.72 12.89 -7.71
C ILE A 38 1.84 12.47 -6.76
N ILE A 39 2.39 11.30 -7.01
CA ILE A 39 3.53 10.80 -6.26
C ILE A 39 4.69 10.43 -7.19
N ASP A 40 5.91 10.47 -6.67
CA ASP A 40 7.04 9.77 -7.25
C ASP A 40 6.76 8.26 -7.17
N ALA A 41 6.79 7.57 -8.31
CA ALA A 41 6.45 6.15 -8.38
C ALA A 41 7.46 5.26 -7.64
N ASP A 42 8.72 5.67 -7.54
CA ASP A 42 9.78 4.89 -6.94
C ASP A 42 9.77 5.00 -5.40
N THR A 43 9.60 6.20 -4.85
CA THR A 43 9.66 6.43 -3.40
C THR A 43 8.29 6.56 -2.74
N GLY A 44 7.25 6.96 -3.46
CA GLY A 44 5.94 7.29 -2.91
C GLY A 44 5.85 8.71 -2.35
N LEU A 45 6.88 9.54 -2.55
CA LEU A 45 6.88 10.94 -2.13
C LEU A 45 5.74 11.71 -2.83
N VAL A 46 4.90 12.40 -2.06
CA VAL A 46 3.82 13.24 -2.60
C VAL A 46 4.41 14.52 -3.16
N LEU A 47 4.14 14.79 -4.43
CA LEU A 47 4.65 15.96 -5.17
C LEU A 47 3.60 17.07 -5.29
N ALA A 48 2.33 16.70 -5.45
CA ALA A 48 1.22 17.63 -5.48
C ALA A 48 -0.08 16.92 -5.11
N GLN A 49 -0.99 17.63 -4.45
CA GLN A 49 -2.25 17.05 -4.02
C GLN A 49 -3.37 18.08 -3.83
N GLN A 50 -4.60 17.60 -3.87
CA GLN A 50 -5.81 18.30 -3.42
C GLN A 50 -6.77 17.25 -2.89
N ASN A 51 -7.28 17.39 -1.66
CA ASN A 51 -8.23 16.47 -1.03
C ASN A 51 -7.78 14.99 -1.15
N MET A 52 -6.48 14.74 -1.05
CA MET A 52 -5.90 13.43 -1.38
C MET A 52 -6.38 12.29 -0.50
N ASP A 53 -6.81 12.57 0.73
CA ASP A 53 -7.27 11.60 1.73
C ASP A 53 -8.81 11.51 1.78
N GLU A 54 -9.54 12.22 0.91
CA GLU A 54 -10.99 12.17 0.85
C GLU A 54 -11.48 10.79 0.38
N GLU A 55 -12.42 10.19 1.12
CA GLU A 55 -13.01 8.89 0.80
C GLU A 55 -14.04 9.04 -0.32
N LEU A 56 -13.69 8.55 -1.50
CA LEU A 56 -14.49 8.67 -2.71
C LEU A 56 -14.71 7.29 -3.36
N HIS A 57 -15.79 7.15 -4.11
CA HIS A 57 -16.04 5.95 -4.88
C HIS A 57 -15.04 5.82 -6.04
N PRO A 58 -14.27 4.71 -6.13
CA PRO A 58 -13.21 4.56 -7.13
C PRO A 58 -13.71 4.23 -8.53
N ALA A 59 -14.89 3.64 -8.68
CA ALA A 59 -15.28 2.94 -9.90
C ALA A 59 -14.22 1.91 -10.34
N SER A 60 -14.02 1.69 -11.63
CA SER A 60 -13.13 0.64 -12.17
C SER A 60 -11.63 0.83 -11.92
N ILE A 61 -11.17 1.91 -11.27
CA ILE A 61 -9.78 1.95 -10.82
C ILE A 61 -9.53 0.95 -9.67
N THR A 62 -10.57 0.47 -8.98
CA THR A 62 -10.55 -0.68 -8.06
C THR A 62 -9.79 -1.87 -8.63
N LYS A 63 -9.91 -2.12 -9.95
CA LYS A 63 -9.29 -3.27 -10.62
C LYS A 63 -7.76 -3.26 -10.58
N VAL A 64 -7.14 -2.14 -10.20
CA VAL A 64 -5.68 -2.10 -9.96
C VAL A 64 -5.32 -3.02 -8.79
N MET A 65 -6.09 -2.99 -7.68
CA MET A 65 -5.90 -3.93 -6.57
C MET A 65 -6.16 -5.38 -6.98
N THR A 66 -7.26 -5.62 -7.66
CA THR A 66 -7.63 -6.98 -8.15
C THR A 66 -6.55 -7.58 -9.05
N LEU A 67 -6.04 -6.79 -10.01
CA LEU A 67 -4.98 -7.22 -10.91
C LEU A 67 -3.64 -7.38 -10.19
N GLY A 68 -3.33 -6.51 -9.22
CA GLY A 68 -2.14 -6.62 -8.37
C GLY A 68 -2.10 -7.94 -7.61
N LEU A 69 -3.19 -8.31 -6.92
CA LEU A 69 -3.31 -9.57 -6.18
C LEU A 69 -3.30 -10.80 -7.11
N ALA A 70 -3.92 -10.71 -8.28
CA ALA A 70 -3.86 -11.80 -9.24
C ALA A 70 -2.44 -12.02 -9.77
N CYS A 71 -1.68 -10.95 -10.04
CA CYS A 71 -0.28 -11.02 -10.43
C CYS A 71 0.61 -11.53 -9.30
N GLU A 72 0.37 -11.11 -8.06
CA GLU A 72 1.06 -11.60 -6.87
C GLU A 72 0.86 -13.11 -6.70
N LYS A 73 -0.38 -13.59 -6.75
CA LYS A 73 -0.71 -15.03 -6.66
C LYS A 73 -0.05 -15.83 -7.77
N ALA A 74 -0.04 -15.30 -8.97
CA ALA A 74 0.51 -15.98 -10.16
C ALA A 74 2.06 -15.99 -10.22
N GLN A 75 2.75 -15.11 -9.48
CA GLN A 75 4.21 -15.00 -9.46
C GLN A 75 4.84 -14.95 -10.88
N GLY A 76 4.18 -14.25 -11.81
CA GLY A 76 4.59 -14.15 -13.21
C GLY A 76 4.33 -15.41 -14.06
N GLN A 77 3.73 -16.45 -13.49
CA GLN A 77 3.40 -17.71 -14.18
C GLN A 77 1.93 -17.70 -14.60
N TRP A 78 1.62 -17.10 -15.73
CA TRP A 78 0.26 -17.00 -16.25
C TRP A 78 -0.11 -18.13 -17.20
N ASP A 79 0.90 -18.64 -17.92
CA ASP A 79 0.70 -19.69 -18.92
C ASP A 79 0.36 -21.04 -18.28
N GLY A 80 -0.61 -21.73 -18.89
CA GLY A 80 -1.07 -23.04 -18.43
C GLY A 80 -2.03 -23.02 -17.24
N VAL A 81 -2.35 -21.85 -16.69
CA VAL A 81 -3.40 -21.67 -15.68
C VAL A 81 -4.72 -21.41 -16.38
N SER A 82 -5.73 -22.22 -16.12
CA SER A 82 -7.10 -22.09 -16.63
C SER A 82 -8.06 -21.95 -15.47
N LEU A 83 -8.96 -20.98 -15.57
CA LEU A 83 -9.97 -20.67 -14.56
C LEU A 83 -11.34 -21.07 -15.09
N GLU A 84 -12.13 -21.76 -14.28
CA GLU A 84 -13.52 -22.10 -14.60
C GLU A 84 -14.44 -20.98 -14.11
N VAL A 85 -15.27 -20.46 -15.00
CA VAL A 85 -16.24 -19.39 -14.69
C VAL A 85 -17.38 -19.96 -13.89
N THR A 86 -17.61 -19.44 -12.70
CA THR A 86 -18.70 -19.86 -11.83
C THR A 86 -20.01 -19.14 -12.15
N HIS A 87 -21.12 -19.65 -11.58
CA HIS A 87 -22.40 -18.97 -11.62
C HIS A 87 -22.30 -17.54 -11.01
N GLU A 88 -21.59 -17.40 -9.90
CA GLU A 88 -21.48 -16.14 -9.18
C GLU A 88 -20.69 -15.08 -9.98
N ASP A 89 -19.66 -15.47 -10.74
CA ASP A 89 -18.88 -14.56 -11.60
C ASP A 89 -19.75 -13.76 -12.57
N VAL A 90 -20.79 -14.37 -13.07
CA VAL A 90 -21.65 -13.82 -14.13
C VAL A 90 -22.95 -13.26 -13.55
N TYR A 91 -23.65 -14.03 -12.73
CA TYR A 91 -25.02 -13.69 -12.30
C TYR A 91 -25.04 -12.67 -11.16
N SER A 92 -23.97 -12.50 -10.38
CA SER A 92 -23.85 -11.38 -9.43
C SER A 92 -23.88 -10.01 -10.11
N LEU A 93 -23.59 -9.97 -11.42
CA LEU A 93 -23.62 -8.74 -12.23
C LEU A 93 -24.95 -8.52 -12.94
N ALA A 94 -25.92 -9.43 -12.81
CA ALA A 94 -27.20 -9.34 -13.48
C ALA A 94 -27.96 -8.07 -13.07
N GLY A 95 -28.49 -7.35 -14.06
CA GLY A 95 -29.20 -6.08 -13.85
C GLY A 95 -28.29 -4.88 -13.61
N THR A 96 -26.98 -5.04 -13.65
CA THR A 96 -26.03 -3.92 -13.63
C THR A 96 -25.69 -3.50 -15.06
N ASP A 97 -25.65 -2.15 -15.31
CA ASP A 97 -25.14 -1.60 -16.58
C ASP A 97 -23.60 -1.46 -16.47
N SER A 98 -22.91 -2.61 -16.42
CA SER A 98 -21.46 -2.65 -16.17
C SER A 98 -20.70 -3.31 -17.31
N SER A 99 -19.41 -2.94 -17.46
CA SER A 99 -18.53 -3.52 -18.47
C SER A 99 -18.29 -5.00 -18.20
N HIS A 100 -18.46 -5.86 -19.21
CA HIS A 100 -18.17 -7.29 -19.14
C HIS A 100 -17.71 -7.81 -20.52
N ILE A 101 -17.15 -8.99 -20.58
CA ILE A 101 -16.75 -9.68 -21.82
C ILE A 101 -17.66 -10.86 -22.15
N ALA A 102 -18.83 -10.94 -21.48
CA ALA A 102 -19.85 -11.96 -21.63
C ALA A 102 -19.31 -13.38 -21.37
N LEU A 103 -18.59 -13.56 -20.28
CA LEU A 103 -18.23 -14.89 -19.79
C LEU A 103 -19.49 -15.72 -19.51
N GLN A 104 -19.41 -17.03 -19.67
CA GLN A 104 -20.51 -17.96 -19.44
C GLN A 104 -20.13 -18.95 -18.35
N GLU A 105 -21.09 -19.31 -17.51
CA GLU A 105 -20.93 -20.35 -16.49
C GLU A 105 -20.36 -21.65 -17.09
N GLY A 106 -19.32 -22.19 -16.48
CA GLY A 106 -18.59 -23.37 -16.94
C GLY A 106 -17.54 -23.10 -18.03
N GLU A 107 -17.40 -21.85 -18.51
CA GLU A 107 -16.36 -21.47 -19.50
C GLU A 107 -14.97 -21.57 -18.86
N HIS A 108 -14.02 -22.21 -19.54
CA HIS A 108 -12.64 -22.26 -19.10
C HIS A 108 -11.83 -21.13 -19.76
N VAL A 109 -11.38 -20.21 -18.94
CA VAL A 109 -10.66 -18.98 -19.37
C VAL A 109 -9.19 -19.05 -18.94
N PRO A 110 -8.23 -18.94 -19.86
CA PRO A 110 -6.83 -18.78 -19.47
C PRO A 110 -6.62 -17.56 -18.55
N LEU A 111 -5.79 -17.71 -17.52
CA LEU A 111 -5.49 -16.62 -16.59
C LEU A 111 -5.00 -15.36 -17.31
N THR A 112 -4.16 -15.54 -18.32
CA THR A 112 -3.66 -14.45 -19.18
C THR A 112 -4.82 -13.67 -19.84
N ASP A 113 -5.84 -14.37 -20.34
CA ASP A 113 -7.01 -13.76 -20.98
C ASP A 113 -7.87 -13.03 -19.95
N ALA A 114 -8.09 -13.60 -18.77
CA ALA A 114 -8.82 -12.96 -17.67
C ALA A 114 -8.14 -11.65 -17.21
N LEU A 115 -6.80 -11.65 -17.09
CA LEU A 115 -6.01 -10.48 -16.74
C LEU A 115 -6.16 -9.35 -17.78
N TYR A 116 -5.96 -9.67 -19.07
CA TYR A 116 -6.08 -8.66 -20.14
C TYR A 116 -7.52 -8.18 -20.33
N ALA A 117 -8.53 -9.04 -20.18
CA ALA A 117 -9.93 -8.64 -20.21
C ALA A 117 -10.27 -7.64 -19.10
N THR A 118 -9.84 -7.95 -17.87
CA THR A 118 -10.06 -7.08 -16.70
C THR A 118 -9.35 -5.75 -16.85
N MET A 119 -8.12 -5.76 -17.38
CA MET A 119 -7.35 -4.52 -17.58
C MET A 119 -7.91 -3.68 -18.74
N MET A 120 -8.02 -4.24 -19.94
CA MET A 120 -8.26 -3.50 -21.17
C MET A 120 -9.75 -3.27 -21.47
N ALA A 121 -10.60 -4.29 -21.29
CA ALA A 121 -12.04 -4.16 -21.44
C ALA A 121 -12.73 -3.68 -20.16
N SER A 122 -11.99 -3.56 -19.06
CA SER A 122 -12.57 -3.25 -17.74
C SER A 122 -13.62 -4.28 -17.30
N ALA A 123 -13.46 -5.55 -17.69
CA ALA A 123 -14.43 -6.62 -17.51
C ALA A 123 -14.70 -6.88 -16.03
N ASN A 124 -15.95 -6.76 -15.60
CA ASN A 124 -16.37 -7.04 -14.22
C ASN A 124 -16.47 -8.53 -13.95
N ASP A 125 -16.97 -9.30 -14.94
CA ASP A 125 -16.96 -10.77 -14.92
C ASP A 125 -15.52 -11.31 -14.83
N GLY A 126 -14.58 -10.72 -15.57
CA GLY A 126 -13.17 -11.05 -15.42
C GLY A 126 -12.59 -10.68 -14.05
N ALA A 127 -13.02 -9.57 -13.46
CA ALA A 127 -12.59 -9.18 -12.11
C ALA A 127 -13.14 -10.13 -11.03
N ASN A 128 -14.38 -10.61 -11.16
CA ASN A 128 -14.95 -11.65 -10.28
C ASN A 128 -14.14 -12.94 -10.38
N LEU A 129 -13.92 -13.43 -11.59
CA LEU A 129 -13.13 -14.64 -11.85
C LEU A 129 -11.70 -14.55 -11.26
N LEU A 130 -11.04 -13.39 -11.41
CA LEU A 130 -9.74 -13.16 -10.77
C LEU A 130 -9.84 -13.11 -9.25
N SER A 131 -10.93 -12.53 -8.70
CA SER A 131 -11.17 -12.49 -7.26
C SER A 131 -11.31 -13.90 -6.68
N GLU A 132 -12.02 -14.80 -7.32
CA GLU A 132 -12.06 -16.22 -6.95
C GLU A 132 -10.68 -16.87 -7.03
N TYR A 133 -9.91 -16.58 -8.08
CA TYR A 133 -8.56 -17.13 -8.26
C TYR A 133 -7.63 -16.83 -7.08
N PHE A 134 -7.55 -15.60 -6.60
CA PHE A 134 -6.70 -15.27 -5.46
C PHE A 134 -7.41 -15.38 -4.10
N GLY A 135 -8.75 -15.49 -4.09
CA GLY A 135 -9.61 -15.53 -2.91
C GLY A 135 -10.06 -16.93 -2.47
N ASP A 136 -9.22 -17.96 -2.70
CA ASP A 136 -9.49 -19.34 -2.31
C ASP A 136 -10.82 -19.88 -2.86
N GLY A 137 -11.16 -19.52 -4.10
CA GLY A 137 -12.31 -20.03 -4.85
C GLY A 137 -13.62 -19.30 -4.58
N THR A 138 -13.59 -18.10 -3.99
CA THR A 138 -14.78 -17.28 -3.78
C THR A 138 -14.53 -15.79 -4.01
N ILE A 139 -15.50 -15.06 -4.56
CA ILE A 139 -15.45 -13.60 -4.70
C ILE A 139 -15.28 -12.94 -3.31
N ALA A 140 -16.01 -13.41 -2.31
CA ALA A 140 -15.91 -12.89 -0.95
C ALA A 140 -14.52 -13.08 -0.32
N GLY A 141 -13.88 -14.24 -0.58
CA GLY A 141 -12.48 -14.48 -0.18
C GLY A 141 -11.51 -13.51 -0.84
N GLY A 142 -11.73 -13.22 -2.12
CA GLY A 142 -10.94 -12.22 -2.85
C GLY A 142 -11.12 -10.80 -2.30
N VAL A 143 -12.34 -10.38 -1.98
CA VAL A 143 -12.61 -9.10 -1.32
C VAL A 143 -11.94 -9.03 0.06
N ALA A 144 -11.95 -10.12 0.81
CA ALA A 144 -11.24 -10.20 2.09
C ALA A 144 -9.71 -10.04 1.89
N ALA A 145 -9.14 -10.67 0.85
CA ALA A 145 -7.73 -10.51 0.50
C ALA A 145 -7.40 -9.06 0.08
N MET A 146 -8.27 -8.39 -0.70
CA MET A 146 -8.11 -6.98 -1.04
C MET A 146 -8.03 -6.09 0.21
N ASN A 147 -8.92 -6.29 1.18
CA ASN A 147 -8.92 -5.52 2.43
C ASN A 147 -7.75 -5.89 3.35
N ALA A 148 -7.28 -7.14 3.32
CA ALA A 148 -6.07 -7.54 4.01
C ALA A 148 -4.84 -6.81 3.43
N GLN A 149 -4.75 -6.68 2.11
CA GLN A 149 -3.68 -5.93 1.45
C GLN A 149 -3.74 -4.43 1.77
N VAL A 150 -4.93 -3.83 1.85
CA VAL A 150 -5.11 -2.45 2.33
C VAL A 150 -4.51 -2.27 3.72
N ALA A 151 -4.77 -3.20 4.64
CA ALA A 151 -4.24 -3.16 6.00
C ALA A 151 -2.71 -3.37 6.03
N GLU A 152 -2.17 -4.27 5.21
CA GLU A 152 -0.73 -4.52 5.09
C GLU A 152 0.03 -3.29 4.57
N LEU A 153 -0.55 -2.59 3.59
CA LEU A 153 -0.02 -1.33 3.07
C LEU A 153 -0.21 -0.14 4.04
N GLY A 154 -0.94 -0.34 5.14
CA GLY A 154 -1.21 0.69 6.15
C GLY A 154 -2.12 1.82 5.65
N LEU A 155 -2.95 1.55 4.63
CA LEU A 155 -3.87 2.53 4.05
C LEU A 155 -5.07 2.74 4.97
N LYS A 156 -5.54 3.98 5.06
CA LYS A 156 -6.53 4.37 6.08
C LYS A 156 -7.89 4.76 5.50
N HIS A 157 -7.92 5.10 4.23
CA HIS A 157 -9.07 5.67 3.54
C HIS A 157 -9.56 4.76 2.40
N THR A 158 -9.41 3.43 2.57
CA THR A 158 -9.80 2.44 1.56
C THR A 158 -10.51 1.26 2.19
N HIS A 159 -11.65 0.92 1.62
CA HIS A 159 -12.35 -0.33 1.87
C HIS A 159 -13.00 -0.83 0.58
N PHE A 160 -12.81 -2.09 0.26
CA PHE A 160 -13.38 -2.73 -0.91
C PHE A 160 -14.56 -3.63 -0.54
N ALA A 161 -15.70 -3.44 -1.19
CA ALA A 161 -16.88 -4.31 -1.08
C ALA A 161 -17.01 -5.27 -2.27
N ASN A 162 -16.26 -5.02 -3.36
CA ASN A 162 -16.26 -5.86 -4.56
C ASN A 162 -14.95 -5.70 -5.35
N PRO A 163 -14.62 -6.64 -6.27
CA PRO A 163 -13.33 -6.61 -7.00
C PRO A 163 -13.33 -5.72 -8.24
N HIS A 164 -14.44 -5.09 -8.61
CA HIS A 164 -14.61 -4.44 -9.90
C HIS A 164 -14.90 -2.94 -9.84
N GLY A 165 -15.42 -2.41 -8.73
CA GLY A 165 -15.67 -1.00 -8.52
C GLY A 165 -17.09 -0.54 -8.84
N ILE A 166 -18.08 -1.42 -8.93
CA ILE A 166 -19.49 -1.02 -8.87
C ILE A 166 -19.73 -0.34 -7.53
N SER A 167 -20.39 0.82 -7.55
CA SER A 167 -20.58 1.63 -6.36
C SER A 167 -21.40 0.91 -5.30
N ASP A 168 -20.88 0.91 -4.09
CA ASP A 168 -21.50 0.41 -2.87
C ASP A 168 -21.17 1.40 -1.76
N THR A 169 -21.99 1.50 -0.72
CA THR A 169 -21.77 2.43 0.41
C THR A 169 -20.47 2.15 1.15
N ASP A 170 -20.04 0.88 1.17
CA ASP A 170 -18.82 0.40 1.81
C ASP A 170 -17.64 0.26 0.84
N HIS A 171 -17.77 0.80 -0.39
CA HIS A 171 -16.74 0.71 -1.42
C HIS A 171 -16.14 2.08 -1.71
N TYR A 172 -15.01 2.39 -1.10
CA TYR A 172 -14.35 3.68 -1.21
C TYR A 172 -12.82 3.56 -1.20
N THR A 173 -12.16 4.59 -1.67
CA THR A 173 -10.72 4.81 -1.59
C THR A 173 -10.43 6.30 -1.60
N SER A 174 -9.16 6.67 -1.36
CA SER A 174 -8.68 8.03 -1.57
C SER A 174 -7.67 8.10 -2.74
N CYS A 175 -7.36 9.31 -3.20
CA CYS A 175 -6.35 9.48 -4.24
C CYS A 175 -4.97 9.03 -3.77
N TYR A 176 -4.61 9.29 -2.52
CA TYR A 176 -3.35 8.85 -1.95
C TYR A 176 -3.28 7.33 -1.83
N ASP A 177 -4.30 6.70 -1.25
CA ASP A 177 -4.34 5.25 -1.08
C ASP A 177 -4.28 4.54 -2.43
N MET A 178 -5.03 5.03 -3.44
CA MET A 178 -5.00 4.46 -4.79
C MET A 178 -3.62 4.62 -5.45
N ALA A 179 -2.91 5.72 -5.21
CA ALA A 179 -1.55 5.90 -5.69
C ALA A 179 -0.59 4.88 -5.05
N GLN A 180 -0.70 4.62 -3.75
CA GLN A 180 0.09 3.59 -3.07
C GLN A 180 -0.29 2.17 -3.52
N ILE A 181 -1.57 1.91 -3.80
CA ILE A 181 -2.03 0.63 -4.38
C ILE A 181 -1.39 0.41 -5.75
N LEU A 182 -1.38 1.40 -6.65
CA LEU A 182 -0.71 1.25 -7.94
C LEU A 182 0.80 1.06 -7.76
N ARG A 183 1.42 1.82 -6.86
CA ARG A 183 2.85 1.69 -6.55
C ARG A 183 3.21 0.28 -6.08
N TRP A 184 2.43 -0.30 -5.17
CA TRP A 184 2.56 -1.70 -4.75
C TRP A 184 2.32 -2.67 -5.91
N ALA A 185 1.25 -2.50 -6.68
CA ALA A 185 0.93 -3.38 -7.79
C ALA A 185 2.06 -3.43 -8.84
N LEU A 186 2.73 -2.31 -9.11
CA LEU A 186 3.89 -2.24 -10.01
C LEU A 186 5.07 -3.11 -9.55
N THR A 187 5.15 -3.47 -8.27
CA THR A 187 6.16 -4.40 -7.77
C THR A 187 5.80 -5.87 -8.00
N GLN A 188 4.55 -6.17 -8.36
CA GLN A 188 4.10 -7.54 -8.55
C GLN A 188 4.55 -8.11 -9.91
N PRO A 189 5.04 -9.37 -9.95
CA PRO A 189 5.57 -9.96 -11.16
C PRO A 189 4.60 -9.93 -12.34
N GLY A 190 4.96 -9.27 -13.44
CA GLY A 190 4.17 -9.16 -14.66
C GLY A 190 3.14 -8.04 -14.68
N PHE A 191 2.82 -7.41 -13.53
CA PHE A 191 1.80 -6.36 -13.48
C PHE A 191 2.13 -5.16 -14.37
N GLU A 192 3.37 -4.67 -14.37
CA GLU A 192 3.76 -3.52 -15.21
C GLU A 192 3.56 -3.82 -16.69
N THR A 193 3.93 -5.02 -17.15
CA THR A 193 3.70 -5.46 -18.54
C THR A 193 2.21 -5.47 -18.90
N LEU A 194 1.35 -5.95 -17.98
CA LEU A 194 -0.10 -5.94 -18.13
C LEU A 194 -0.66 -4.51 -18.18
N PHE A 195 -0.23 -3.66 -17.23
CA PHE A 195 -0.73 -2.29 -17.04
C PHE A 195 -0.31 -1.36 -18.17
N THR A 196 0.88 -1.54 -18.73
CA THR A 196 1.43 -0.68 -19.78
C THR A 196 1.04 -1.13 -21.19
N ARG A 197 0.43 -2.31 -21.38
CA ARG A 197 0.02 -2.77 -22.70
C ARG A 197 -0.89 -1.77 -23.39
N ASN A 198 -0.54 -1.42 -24.63
CA ASN A 198 -1.30 -0.47 -25.44
C ASN A 198 -1.88 -1.10 -26.73
N GLU A 199 -1.25 -2.16 -27.23
CA GLU A 199 -1.69 -2.90 -28.40
C GLU A 199 -2.96 -3.69 -28.09
N MET A 200 -3.80 -3.86 -29.12
CA MET A 200 -4.99 -4.71 -29.05
C MET A 200 -4.59 -6.13 -28.58
N TYR A 201 -5.40 -6.69 -27.69
CA TYR A 201 -5.25 -8.05 -27.20
C TYR A 201 -6.32 -8.97 -27.82
N PRO A 202 -5.92 -10.04 -28.55
CA PRO A 202 -6.83 -11.03 -29.11
C PRO A 202 -7.00 -12.18 -28.12
N MET A 203 -8.15 -12.30 -27.48
CA MET A 203 -8.54 -13.48 -26.73
C MET A 203 -9.04 -14.57 -27.66
N LYS A 204 -8.45 -15.75 -27.58
CA LYS A 204 -8.84 -16.90 -28.40
C LYS A 204 -10.21 -17.43 -28.01
N PRO A 205 -10.86 -18.23 -28.93
CA PRO A 205 -12.05 -18.98 -28.56
C PRO A 205 -11.80 -19.86 -27.34
N THR A 206 -12.79 -19.97 -26.48
CA THR A 206 -12.79 -20.90 -25.36
C THR A 206 -13.59 -22.17 -25.71
N ASP A 207 -13.68 -23.10 -24.77
CA ASP A 207 -14.45 -24.33 -24.91
C ASP A 207 -15.96 -24.09 -25.11
N ILE A 208 -16.49 -22.98 -24.59
CA ILE A 208 -17.90 -22.61 -24.70
C ILE A 208 -18.14 -21.54 -25.78
N GLN A 209 -17.24 -20.55 -25.89
CA GLN A 209 -17.42 -19.44 -26.81
C GLN A 209 -16.51 -19.57 -28.06
N PRO A 210 -17.10 -19.86 -29.23
CA PRO A 210 -16.34 -20.16 -30.45
C PRO A 210 -15.78 -18.93 -31.18
N LYS A 211 -16.04 -17.72 -30.68
CA LYS A 211 -15.60 -16.46 -31.31
C LYS A 211 -14.44 -15.84 -30.57
N GLU A 212 -13.47 -15.33 -31.32
CA GLU A 212 -12.42 -14.47 -30.75
C GLU A 212 -13.03 -13.19 -30.20
N ARG A 213 -12.47 -12.68 -29.09
CA ARG A 213 -12.79 -11.40 -28.47
C ARG A 213 -11.57 -10.51 -28.56
N TYR A 214 -11.75 -9.21 -28.88
CA TYR A 214 -10.65 -8.27 -29.09
C TYR A 214 -10.76 -7.12 -28.11
N PHE A 215 -9.73 -6.93 -27.29
CA PHE A 215 -9.70 -5.85 -26.30
C PHE A 215 -8.78 -4.72 -26.80
N HIS A 216 -9.33 -3.50 -26.87
CA HIS A 216 -8.64 -2.33 -27.35
C HIS A 216 -8.38 -1.35 -26.20
N GLN A 217 -7.33 -0.53 -26.34
CA GLN A 217 -7.09 0.58 -25.43
C GLN A 217 -8.27 1.55 -25.43
N GLN A 218 -8.87 1.78 -24.27
CA GLN A 218 -10.03 2.65 -24.10
C GLN A 218 -9.67 4.08 -23.66
N ASP A 219 -8.48 4.25 -23.06
CA ASP A 219 -8.02 5.55 -22.60
C ASP A 219 -7.56 6.43 -23.76
N LYS A 220 -8.27 7.54 -23.97
CA LYS A 220 -7.97 8.51 -25.03
C LYS A 220 -6.61 9.19 -24.86
N MET A 221 -6.04 9.23 -23.66
CA MET A 221 -4.72 9.78 -23.42
C MET A 221 -3.59 8.85 -23.87
N ARG A 222 -3.90 7.57 -24.11
CA ARG A 222 -2.93 6.56 -24.61
C ARG A 222 -3.11 6.24 -26.09
N VAL A 223 -4.15 6.74 -26.75
CA VAL A 223 -4.39 6.51 -28.18
C VAL A 223 -3.72 7.63 -29.00
N GLY A 224 -2.67 7.30 -29.76
CA GLY A 224 -1.84 8.27 -30.49
C GLY A 224 -2.59 9.19 -31.46
N SER A 225 -3.72 8.75 -32.03
CA SER A 225 -4.58 9.57 -32.90
C SER A 225 -5.54 10.48 -32.13
N SER A 226 -5.59 10.38 -30.82
CA SER A 226 -6.47 11.20 -29.98
C SER A 226 -5.88 12.59 -29.75
N ARG A 227 -6.70 13.62 -29.79
CA ARG A 227 -6.32 14.98 -29.40
C ARG A 227 -5.89 15.10 -27.91
N TYR A 228 -6.21 14.11 -27.11
CA TYR A 228 -5.85 14.05 -25.69
C TYR A 228 -4.57 13.24 -25.41
N TYR A 229 -3.93 12.72 -26.46
CA TYR A 229 -2.75 11.89 -26.32
C TYR A 229 -1.64 12.56 -25.51
N ILE A 230 -1.10 11.82 -24.53
CA ILE A 230 0.02 12.26 -23.68
C ILE A 230 1.10 11.17 -23.79
N PRO A 231 2.21 11.40 -24.49
CA PRO A 231 3.26 10.39 -24.72
C PRO A 231 3.87 9.85 -23.43
N ALA A 232 3.92 10.65 -22.36
CA ALA A 232 4.50 10.26 -21.09
C ALA A 232 3.70 9.15 -20.38
N ILE A 233 2.39 8.97 -20.67
CA ILE A 233 1.56 7.97 -19.99
C ILE A 233 1.89 6.57 -20.52
N GLN A 234 2.52 5.77 -19.68
CA GLN A 234 2.92 4.39 -19.98
C GLN A 234 1.77 3.40 -19.73
N GLY A 235 1.03 3.58 -18.64
CA GLY A 235 -0.09 2.72 -18.25
C GLY A 235 -1.18 3.52 -17.57
N SER A 236 -2.44 3.05 -17.67
CA SER A 236 -3.56 3.74 -17.03
C SER A 236 -4.77 2.85 -16.83
N LYS A 237 -5.57 3.17 -15.79
CA LYS A 237 -6.92 2.62 -15.61
C LYS A 237 -7.93 3.76 -15.46
N ILE A 238 -9.00 3.68 -16.24
CA ILE A 238 -10.12 4.62 -16.20
C ILE A 238 -11.28 4.01 -15.42
N GLY A 239 -12.08 4.85 -14.76
CA GLY A 239 -13.29 4.45 -14.06
C GLY A 239 -14.42 5.44 -14.28
N TYR A 240 -15.66 4.95 -14.24
CA TYR A 240 -16.86 5.76 -14.24
C TYR A 240 -18.03 4.97 -13.63
N THR A 241 -18.73 5.61 -12.72
CA THR A 241 -20.12 5.31 -12.35
C THR A 241 -20.86 6.63 -12.16
N ASN A 242 -22.19 6.61 -12.11
CA ASN A 242 -22.96 7.83 -11.88
C ASN A 242 -22.63 8.50 -10.53
N ILE A 243 -22.21 7.73 -9.53
CA ILE A 243 -21.85 8.24 -8.19
C ILE A 243 -20.38 8.67 -8.17
N ALA A 244 -19.47 7.81 -8.62
CA ALA A 244 -18.02 8.08 -8.64
C ALA A 244 -17.63 9.20 -9.62
N ARG A 245 -18.48 9.52 -10.61
CA ARG A 245 -18.08 10.34 -11.74
C ARG A 245 -16.88 9.72 -12.46
N TYR A 246 -15.97 10.52 -13.00
CA TYR A 246 -14.79 10.01 -13.68
C TYR A 246 -13.63 9.89 -12.70
N SER A 247 -13.05 8.71 -12.60
CA SER A 247 -11.81 8.42 -11.90
C SER A 247 -10.73 7.98 -12.87
N TYR A 248 -9.48 8.21 -12.48
CA TYR A 248 -8.32 7.94 -13.31
C TYR A 248 -7.09 7.64 -12.45
N VAL A 249 -6.29 6.66 -12.86
CA VAL A 249 -4.96 6.41 -12.30
C VAL A 249 -4.01 6.06 -13.43
N CYS A 250 -2.79 6.63 -13.43
CA CYS A 250 -1.78 6.32 -14.42
C CYS A 250 -0.37 6.27 -13.84
N LEU A 251 0.49 5.51 -14.55
CA LEU A 251 1.94 5.61 -14.52
C LEU A 251 2.38 6.46 -15.71
N ALA A 252 3.14 7.52 -15.45
CA ALA A 252 3.73 8.36 -16.46
C ALA A 252 5.25 8.44 -16.30
N GLU A 253 5.98 8.50 -17.42
CA GLU A 253 7.44 8.60 -17.39
C GLU A 253 7.93 9.59 -18.45
N GLN A 254 8.84 10.48 -18.02
CA GLN A 254 9.51 11.43 -18.89
C GLN A 254 10.92 11.72 -18.35
N ASN A 255 11.94 11.62 -19.22
CA ASN A 255 13.34 11.92 -18.87
C ASN A 255 13.86 11.17 -17.63
N GLY A 256 13.38 9.93 -17.40
CA GLY A 256 13.75 9.11 -16.26
C GLY A 256 13.02 9.45 -14.95
N VAL A 257 12.09 10.40 -14.97
CA VAL A 257 11.18 10.68 -13.86
C VAL A 257 9.92 9.85 -14.03
N ARG A 258 9.59 9.03 -13.04
CA ARG A 258 8.40 8.15 -13.03
C ARG A 258 7.38 8.66 -12.02
N LEU A 259 6.17 8.92 -12.47
CA LEU A 259 5.10 9.51 -11.68
C LEU A 259 3.87 8.61 -11.66
N ILE A 260 3.21 8.53 -10.51
CA ILE A 260 1.84 8.03 -10.41
C ILE A 260 0.93 9.23 -10.21
N CYS A 261 -0.09 9.38 -11.08
CA CYS A 261 -1.10 10.42 -10.99
C CYS A 261 -2.48 9.79 -10.82
N VAL A 262 -3.20 10.20 -9.77
CA VAL A 262 -4.58 9.78 -9.49
C VAL A 262 -5.47 11.00 -9.49
N THR A 263 -6.63 10.91 -10.17
CA THR A 263 -7.71 11.89 -10.09
C THR A 263 -9.03 11.20 -9.84
N MET A 264 -9.85 11.74 -8.95
CA MET A 264 -11.16 11.19 -8.62
C MET A 264 -12.23 12.29 -8.64
N GLN A 265 -13.48 11.87 -8.84
CA GLN A 265 -14.65 12.75 -8.83
C GLN A 265 -14.56 13.88 -9.86
N SER A 266 -14.05 13.59 -11.06
CA SER A 266 -14.10 14.54 -12.17
C SER A 266 -15.51 14.63 -12.74
N ASN A 267 -16.08 15.83 -12.78
CA ASN A 267 -17.48 16.00 -13.17
C ASN A 267 -17.71 15.90 -14.69
N ILE A 268 -16.70 16.19 -15.50
CA ILE A 268 -16.80 16.27 -16.96
C ILE A 268 -15.76 15.36 -17.61
N LYS A 269 -16.21 14.48 -18.51
CA LYS A 269 -15.36 13.48 -19.18
C LYS A 269 -14.15 14.07 -19.91
N THR A 270 -14.34 15.22 -20.57
CA THR A 270 -13.28 15.87 -21.33
C THR A 270 -12.32 16.63 -20.44
N ASP A 271 -12.80 17.18 -19.34
CA ASP A 271 -12.01 18.03 -18.48
C ASP A 271 -11.04 17.22 -17.63
N LYS A 272 -11.39 15.95 -17.27
CA LYS A 272 -10.43 15.05 -16.64
C LYS A 272 -9.15 14.89 -17.46
N TYR A 273 -9.24 14.92 -18.79
CA TYR A 273 -8.05 14.80 -19.66
C TYR A 273 -7.18 16.06 -19.60
N ASN A 274 -7.82 17.23 -19.50
CA ASN A 274 -7.11 18.50 -19.33
C ASN A 274 -6.49 18.59 -17.94
N ASP A 275 -7.22 18.18 -16.92
CA ASP A 275 -6.74 18.17 -15.53
C ASP A 275 -5.54 17.23 -15.36
N VAL A 276 -5.60 16.00 -15.88
CA VAL A 276 -4.46 15.08 -15.85
C VAL A 276 -3.25 15.65 -16.60
N ARG A 277 -3.46 16.29 -17.77
CA ARG A 277 -2.38 16.95 -18.49
C ARG A 277 -1.75 18.06 -17.65
N THR A 278 -2.58 18.93 -17.08
CA THR A 278 -2.12 20.04 -16.22
C THR A 278 -1.28 19.52 -15.05
N LEU A 279 -1.72 18.42 -14.42
CA LEU A 279 -1.02 17.78 -13.31
C LEU A 279 0.34 17.21 -13.73
N LEU A 280 0.37 16.46 -14.84
CA LEU A 280 1.63 15.86 -15.34
C LEU A 280 2.59 16.93 -15.85
N ASP A 281 2.11 17.93 -16.59
CA ASP A 281 2.92 19.04 -17.07
C ASP A 281 3.53 19.82 -15.89
N TYR A 282 2.74 20.07 -14.83
CA TYR A 282 3.22 20.68 -13.60
C TYR A 282 4.33 19.84 -12.95
N ALA A 283 4.06 18.54 -12.73
CA ALA A 283 5.01 17.70 -12.04
C ALA A 283 6.32 17.53 -12.82
N PHE A 284 6.26 17.31 -14.14
CA PHE A 284 7.46 17.21 -14.98
C PHE A 284 8.20 18.52 -15.18
N ALA A 285 7.54 19.68 -15.00
CA ALA A 285 8.19 20.98 -15.07
C ALA A 285 8.95 21.32 -13.78
N HIS A 286 8.45 20.88 -12.63
CA HIS A 286 8.96 21.28 -11.31
C HIS A 286 9.75 20.20 -10.56
N TYR A 287 9.75 18.95 -11.04
CA TYR A 287 10.43 17.81 -10.43
C TYR A 287 11.20 17.05 -11.52
N THR A 288 12.42 17.52 -11.79
CA THR A 288 13.18 17.01 -12.93
C THR A 288 14.39 16.16 -12.55
N ASN A 289 14.86 16.25 -11.31
CA ASN A 289 16.12 15.62 -10.88
C ASN A 289 15.97 14.89 -9.56
N TYR A 290 16.53 13.68 -9.51
CA TYR A 290 16.68 12.95 -8.27
C TYR A 290 17.95 13.41 -7.52
N THR A 291 17.82 13.53 -6.20
CA THR A 291 18.89 13.90 -5.27
C THR A 291 19.15 12.76 -4.30
N ASP A 292 20.43 12.36 -4.17
CA ASP A 292 20.84 11.36 -3.19
C ASP A 292 20.85 11.98 -1.79
N ILE A 293 20.13 11.37 -0.86
CA ILE A 293 20.13 11.71 0.56
C ILE A 293 21.04 10.72 1.28
N PRO A 294 22.13 11.18 1.91
CA PRO A 294 23.09 10.29 2.56
C PRO A 294 22.47 9.49 3.69
N ALA A 295 22.93 8.25 3.86
CA ALA A 295 22.55 7.39 4.99
C ALA A 295 22.93 8.05 6.32
N GLN A 296 22.09 7.89 7.33
CA GLN A 296 22.30 8.39 8.68
C GLN A 296 22.23 7.25 9.70
N GLY A 297 22.97 7.39 10.79
CA GLY A 297 22.96 6.43 11.89
C GLY A 297 22.65 7.12 13.21
N LEU A 298 21.74 6.56 13.98
CA LEU A 298 21.39 7.01 15.33
C LEU A 298 21.50 5.86 16.33
N THR A 299 22.08 6.14 17.48
CA THR A 299 22.12 5.19 18.58
C THR A 299 20.88 5.36 19.46
N ARG A 300 20.20 4.27 19.77
CA ARG A 300 18.98 4.25 20.58
C ARG A 300 19.06 3.16 21.64
N GLU A 301 18.58 3.46 22.85
CA GLU A 301 18.36 2.45 23.86
C GLU A 301 17.01 1.76 23.62
N LEU A 302 17.01 0.41 23.58
CA LEU A 302 15.81 -0.39 23.51
C LEU A 302 15.53 -1.08 24.83
N THR A 303 14.24 -1.27 25.13
CA THR A 303 13.77 -2.06 26.28
C THR A 303 13.02 -3.30 25.80
N VAL A 304 12.95 -4.33 26.66
CA VAL A 304 12.18 -5.54 26.37
C VAL A 304 10.71 -5.35 26.77
N ALA A 305 9.79 -5.72 25.89
CA ALA A 305 8.36 -5.65 26.18
C ALA A 305 7.96 -6.55 27.36
N GLY A 306 7.03 -6.04 28.18
CA GLY A 306 6.47 -6.79 29.32
C GLY A 306 7.24 -6.68 30.63
N GLY A 307 8.43 -6.11 30.66
CA GLY A 307 9.23 -5.95 31.90
C GLY A 307 9.96 -4.62 32.00
N GLY A 308 10.04 -3.86 30.90
CA GLY A 308 10.79 -2.60 30.86
C GLY A 308 12.29 -2.75 31.10
N ALA A 309 12.82 -3.99 31.05
CA ALA A 309 14.26 -4.22 31.24
C ALA A 309 15.03 -3.61 30.05
N PRO A 310 16.12 -2.85 30.32
CA PRO A 310 16.93 -2.32 29.23
C PRO A 310 17.58 -3.45 28.45
N LEU A 311 17.40 -3.45 27.13
CA LEU A 311 18.09 -4.37 26.23
C LEU A 311 19.52 -3.87 25.94
N GLY A 312 19.69 -2.57 25.86
CA GLY A 312 20.96 -1.88 25.59
C GLY A 312 20.86 -0.94 24.39
N MET A 313 22.02 -0.39 24.03
CA MET A 313 22.14 0.56 22.91
C MET A 313 22.26 -0.19 21.59
N VAL A 314 21.43 0.17 20.64
CA VAL A 314 21.48 -0.30 19.25
C VAL A 314 21.74 0.87 18.32
N THR A 315 22.38 0.61 17.21
CA THR A 315 22.52 1.58 16.13
C THR A 315 21.41 1.33 15.10
N VAL A 316 20.62 2.34 14.84
CA VAL A 316 19.63 2.32 13.77
C VAL A 316 20.19 3.15 12.61
N THR A 317 20.33 2.53 11.46
CA THR A 317 20.89 3.18 10.28
C THR A 317 19.85 3.16 9.17
N ASP A 318 19.56 4.33 8.62
CA ASP A 318 18.80 4.42 7.39
C ASP A 318 19.68 4.03 6.19
N PRO A 319 19.11 3.49 5.11
CA PRO A 319 19.87 3.04 3.94
C PRO A 319 20.43 4.18 3.09
N GLY A 320 20.05 5.44 3.36
CA GLY A 320 20.08 6.52 2.39
C GLY A 320 19.01 6.31 1.32
N THR A 321 18.58 7.35 0.66
CA THR A 321 17.59 7.23 -0.41
C THR A 321 17.80 8.29 -1.48
N ARG A 322 17.24 8.03 -2.65
CA ARG A 322 17.21 8.97 -3.76
C ARG A 322 15.81 9.55 -3.88
N LEU A 323 15.67 10.84 -3.65
CA LEU A 323 14.39 11.55 -3.69
C LEU A 323 14.28 12.45 -4.92
N LEU A 324 13.09 12.50 -5.47
CA LEU A 324 12.71 13.48 -6.48
C LEU A 324 12.35 14.79 -5.76
N LEU A 325 13.17 15.82 -5.89
CA LEU A 325 12.97 17.10 -5.24
C LEU A 325 12.48 18.15 -6.22
N ALA A 326 11.68 19.09 -5.70
CA ALA A 326 11.25 20.26 -6.47
C ALA A 326 12.46 21.15 -6.85
N ASP A 327 12.31 21.91 -7.90
CA ASP A 327 13.32 22.86 -8.36
C ASP A 327 13.79 23.79 -7.23
N GLY A 328 15.10 23.92 -7.08
CA GLY A 328 15.73 24.74 -6.05
C GLY A 328 15.88 24.09 -4.68
N LEU A 329 15.36 22.88 -4.46
CA LEU A 329 15.58 22.08 -3.26
C LEU A 329 16.82 21.19 -3.42
N THR A 330 17.47 20.91 -2.29
CA THR A 330 18.71 20.12 -2.19
C THR A 330 18.60 19.09 -1.06
N ALA A 331 19.60 18.22 -0.92
CA ALA A 331 19.68 17.31 0.23
C ALA A 331 19.64 18.02 1.59
N GLY A 332 20.06 19.29 1.65
CA GLY A 332 20.03 20.12 2.87
C GLY A 332 18.62 20.50 3.33
N ASP A 333 17.63 20.39 2.43
CA ASP A 333 16.21 20.68 2.71
C ASP A 333 15.44 19.43 3.15
N VAL A 334 16.13 18.28 3.24
CA VAL A 334 15.57 17.02 3.70
C VAL A 334 15.99 16.73 5.13
N SER A 335 15.02 16.54 6.00
CA SER A 335 15.25 16.02 7.36
C SER A 335 14.93 14.53 7.41
N VAL A 336 15.71 13.78 8.19
CA VAL A 336 15.50 12.34 8.38
C VAL A 336 15.23 12.05 9.84
N THR A 337 14.16 11.33 10.12
CA THR A 337 13.83 10.82 11.45
C THR A 337 13.66 9.29 11.39
N LEU A 338 13.87 8.62 12.52
CA LEU A 338 13.74 7.16 12.57
C LEU A 338 12.51 6.77 13.37
N GLU A 339 11.65 5.96 12.77
CA GLU A 339 10.56 5.28 13.43
C GLU A 339 11.00 3.88 13.83
N LEU A 340 10.95 3.59 15.13
CA LEU A 340 11.22 2.28 15.70
C LEU A 340 10.31 2.07 16.92
N PRO A 341 9.97 0.82 17.27
CA PRO A 341 9.18 0.55 18.46
C PRO A 341 9.94 0.97 19.72
N GLU A 342 9.24 1.51 20.71
CA GLU A 342 9.82 1.83 22.01
C GLU A 342 10.30 0.58 22.76
N GLN A 343 9.66 -0.55 22.50
CA GLN A 343 9.95 -1.82 23.15
C GLN A 343 10.16 -2.92 22.11
N TYR A 344 11.18 -3.74 22.35
CA TYR A 344 11.45 -4.93 21.56
C TYR A 344 10.68 -6.14 22.10
N VAL A 345 9.96 -6.83 21.22
CA VAL A 345 9.32 -8.10 21.53
C VAL A 345 10.27 -9.25 21.16
N LEU A 346 10.66 -10.05 22.14
CA LEU A 346 11.58 -11.16 21.92
C LEU A 346 11.08 -12.13 20.84
N GLY A 347 11.97 -12.44 19.90
CA GLY A 347 11.66 -13.36 18.80
C GLY A 347 10.96 -12.72 17.60
N THR A 348 10.80 -11.39 17.59
CA THR A 348 10.29 -10.67 16.42
C THR A 348 11.40 -9.90 15.71
N SER A 349 11.20 -9.59 14.42
CA SER A 349 12.00 -8.60 13.70
C SER A 349 11.23 -7.27 13.75
N PRO A 350 11.72 -6.28 14.51
CA PRO A 350 11.01 -5.02 14.62
C PRO A 350 11.03 -4.29 13.26
N ALA A 351 9.87 -3.79 12.87
CA ALA A 351 9.80 -2.91 11.72
C ALA A 351 10.41 -1.55 12.09
N VAL A 352 11.42 -1.14 11.34
CA VAL A 352 12.14 0.12 11.53
C VAL A 352 12.16 0.87 10.23
N TYR A 353 11.88 2.16 10.28
CA TYR A 353 11.81 3.00 9.08
C TYR A 353 12.57 4.30 9.28
N ALA A 354 13.21 4.76 8.21
CA ALA A 354 13.63 6.13 8.05
C ALA A 354 12.49 6.93 7.41
N VAL A 355 12.16 8.05 8.02
CA VAL A 355 11.17 8.99 7.49
C VAL A 355 11.90 10.20 6.97
N TYR A 356 11.95 10.33 5.64
CA TYR A 356 12.53 11.46 4.95
C TYR A 356 11.44 12.51 4.76
N THR A 357 11.65 13.69 5.32
CA THR A 357 10.72 14.81 5.20
C THR A 357 11.39 15.91 4.39
N VAL A 358 10.81 16.21 3.23
CA VAL A 358 11.21 17.34 2.38
C VAL A 358 10.52 18.60 2.90
N ASN A 359 11.29 19.61 3.26
CA ASN A 359 10.78 20.89 3.71
C ASN A 359 10.72 21.85 2.52
N GLY A 360 9.54 22.39 2.22
CA GLY A 360 9.35 23.38 1.16
C GLY A 360 10.15 24.68 1.41
N GLN A 361 10.28 25.51 0.39
CA GLN A 361 11.07 26.75 0.47
C GLN A 361 10.60 27.68 1.59
N ASP A 362 9.30 27.70 1.89
CA ASP A 362 8.72 28.52 2.94
C ASP A 362 8.59 27.80 4.30
N LYS A 363 9.12 26.57 4.42
CA LYS A 363 8.99 25.69 5.61
C LYS A 363 7.55 25.44 6.09
N GLN A 364 6.57 25.78 5.29
CA GLN A 364 5.14 25.55 5.56
C GLN A 364 4.60 24.33 4.84
N GLU A 365 5.29 23.90 3.80
CA GLU A 365 4.90 22.71 3.02
C GLU A 365 5.94 21.60 3.23
N SER A 366 5.53 20.47 3.73
CA SER A 366 6.39 19.29 3.89
C SER A 366 5.73 18.06 3.35
N ALA A 367 6.49 17.24 2.63
CA ALA A 367 6.09 15.92 2.16
C ALA A 367 7.03 14.89 2.76
N SER A 368 6.52 13.73 3.12
CA SER A 368 7.34 12.69 3.77
C SER A 368 7.22 11.35 3.04
N VAL A 369 8.31 10.61 3.05
CA VAL A 369 8.35 9.21 2.59
C VAL A 369 8.99 8.32 3.64
N ARG A 370 8.49 7.11 3.78
CA ARG A 370 8.90 6.12 4.76
C ARG A 370 9.65 4.98 4.07
N VAL A 371 10.91 4.77 4.44
CA VAL A 371 11.79 3.78 3.83
C VAL A 371 12.27 2.79 4.90
N PRO A 372 12.29 1.46 4.67
CA PRO A 372 12.80 0.51 5.64
C PRO A 372 14.25 0.82 6.05
N ALA A 373 14.51 0.80 7.35
CA ALA A 373 15.82 1.00 7.95
C ALA A 373 16.29 -0.29 8.64
N THR A 374 17.57 -0.34 9.05
CA THR A 374 18.17 -1.51 9.69
C THR A 374 18.64 -1.20 11.09
N ILE A 375 18.51 -2.22 11.99
CA ILE A 375 19.10 -2.18 13.32
C ILE A 375 20.38 -3.03 13.30
N THR A 376 21.49 -2.42 13.71
CA THR A 376 22.76 -3.12 13.94
C THR A 376 23.01 -3.29 15.43
N GLY A 377 23.67 -4.40 15.83
CA GLY A 377 23.95 -4.70 17.23
C GLY A 377 22.82 -5.38 17.99
N LEU A 378 21.64 -5.59 17.39
CA LEU A 378 20.50 -6.23 18.05
C LEU A 378 20.81 -7.71 18.39
N GLU A 379 21.40 -8.45 17.47
CA GLU A 379 21.78 -9.87 17.69
C GLU A 379 22.78 -10.01 18.83
N GLU A 380 23.82 -9.18 18.89
CA GLU A 380 24.82 -9.17 19.96
C GLU A 380 24.20 -8.87 21.34
N LEU A 381 23.24 -7.93 21.36
CA LEU A 381 22.51 -7.62 22.59
C LEU A 381 21.61 -8.76 23.04
N LEU A 382 20.95 -9.44 22.09
CA LEU A 382 20.13 -10.61 22.37
C LEU A 382 20.97 -11.78 22.89
N GLU A 383 22.12 -12.08 22.27
CA GLU A 383 23.06 -13.12 22.72
C GLU A 383 23.55 -12.82 24.13
N ARG A 384 23.94 -11.58 24.41
CA ARG A 384 24.42 -11.14 25.72
C ARG A 384 23.38 -11.29 26.83
N ASN A 385 22.12 -10.94 26.51
CA ASN A 385 21.04 -10.94 27.52
C ASN A 385 20.33 -12.28 27.66
N THR A 386 20.37 -13.15 26.63
CA THR A 386 19.71 -14.46 26.67
C THR A 386 20.68 -15.63 26.83
N GLY A 387 22.00 -15.41 26.65
CA GLY A 387 23.00 -16.47 26.64
C GLY A 387 22.94 -17.43 25.46
N VAL A 388 22.09 -17.14 24.48
CA VAL A 388 21.89 -17.94 23.25
C VAL A 388 22.74 -17.37 22.13
N GLN A 389 23.75 -18.13 21.65
CA GLN A 389 24.50 -17.72 20.44
C GLN A 389 23.65 -17.84 19.18
N LEU A 390 23.29 -16.71 18.59
CA LEU A 390 22.66 -16.60 17.30
C LEU A 390 23.78 -16.62 16.25
N GLY A 391 24.23 -17.76 15.84
CA GLY A 391 25.35 -17.89 14.88
C GLY A 391 25.10 -17.20 13.56
N SER A 392 26.09 -16.49 13.05
CA SER A 392 26.13 -15.82 11.74
C SER A 392 26.17 -16.82 10.56
N GLY A 393 25.08 -17.54 10.34
CA GLY A 393 24.92 -18.48 9.22
C GLY A 393 23.52 -18.42 8.68
N THR A 394 23.38 -18.36 7.37
CA THR A 394 22.12 -18.53 6.63
C THR A 394 21.40 -19.80 7.10
N ARG A 395 20.47 -19.69 8.04
CA ARG A 395 19.69 -20.81 8.57
C ARG A 395 18.42 -20.99 7.75
N SER A 396 18.15 -22.25 7.37
CA SER A 396 16.90 -22.61 6.72
C SER A 396 15.71 -22.36 7.67
N PRO A 397 14.54 -21.93 7.18
CA PRO A 397 13.39 -21.51 7.98
C PRO A 397 12.91 -22.53 9.05
N GLY A 398 13.18 -23.83 8.84
CA GLY A 398 12.74 -24.90 9.74
C GLY A 398 13.50 -25.02 11.06
N LYS A 399 14.73 -24.50 11.17
CA LYS A 399 15.54 -24.58 12.41
C LYS A 399 15.30 -23.38 13.35
N THR A 400 14.86 -22.25 12.79
CA THR A 400 14.53 -21.07 13.60
C THR A 400 13.23 -21.26 14.37
N ALA A 401 12.24 -21.94 13.80
CA ALA A 401 10.98 -22.26 14.48
C ALA A 401 11.17 -23.17 15.71
N GLY A 402 12.09 -24.15 15.65
CA GLY A 402 12.39 -25.04 16.78
C GLY A 402 13.04 -24.32 17.95
N LEU A 403 13.88 -23.32 17.70
CA LEU A 403 14.54 -22.53 18.74
C LEU A 403 13.58 -21.55 19.42
N LEU A 404 12.67 -20.92 18.65
CA LEU A 404 11.64 -20.03 19.17
C LEU A 404 10.64 -20.75 20.09
N ILE A 405 10.28 -22.00 19.76
CA ILE A 405 9.43 -22.85 20.61
C ILE A 405 10.16 -23.21 21.91
N GLY A 406 11.48 -23.48 21.89
CA GLY A 406 12.28 -23.76 23.05
C GLY A 406 12.39 -22.58 24.04
N ILE A 407 12.55 -21.38 23.56
CA ILE A 407 12.61 -20.15 24.37
C ILE A 407 11.22 -19.81 24.95
N SER A 408 10.15 -19.95 24.16
CA SER A 408 8.78 -19.77 24.62
C SER A 408 8.40 -20.77 25.72
N LEU A 409 8.77 -22.04 25.60
CA LEU A 409 8.56 -23.07 26.63
C LEU A 409 9.41 -22.81 27.90
N GLY A 410 10.64 -22.35 27.78
CA GLY A 410 11.50 -21.99 28.90
C GLY A 410 10.93 -20.83 29.72
N CYS A 411 10.44 -19.79 29.08
CA CYS A 411 9.82 -18.66 29.78
C CYS A 411 8.47 -19.02 30.42
N THR A 412 7.68 -19.90 29.81
CA THR A 412 6.41 -20.39 30.40
C THR A 412 6.64 -21.26 31.62
N VAL A 413 7.68 -22.10 31.61
CA VAL A 413 8.07 -22.94 32.77
C VAL A 413 8.60 -22.09 33.91
N LEU A 414 9.39 -21.06 33.67
CA LEU A 414 9.85 -20.11 34.66
C LEU A 414 8.70 -19.32 35.28
N ALA A 415 7.75 -18.82 34.46
CA ALA A 415 6.57 -18.13 34.96
C ALA A 415 5.65 -19.05 35.78
N ALA A 416 5.45 -20.31 35.36
CA ALA A 416 4.71 -21.31 36.12
C ALA A 416 5.42 -21.68 37.43
N GLY A 417 6.75 -21.81 37.44
CA GLY A 417 7.57 -22.07 38.62
C GLY A 417 7.46 -20.96 39.67
N VAL A 418 7.52 -19.70 39.25
CA VAL A 418 7.35 -18.53 40.12
C VAL A 418 5.93 -18.46 40.70
N THR A 419 4.90 -18.75 39.89
CA THR A 419 3.52 -18.78 40.35
C THR A 419 3.27 -19.86 41.39
N VAL A 420 3.86 -21.06 41.24
CA VAL A 420 3.74 -22.15 42.19
C VAL A 420 4.46 -21.82 43.51
N VAL A 421 5.63 -21.18 43.47
CA VAL A 421 6.37 -20.74 44.66
C VAL A 421 5.58 -19.65 45.41
N VAL A 422 5.01 -18.68 44.72
CA VAL A 422 4.18 -17.62 45.32
C VAL A 422 2.90 -18.18 45.92
N MET A 423 2.25 -19.16 45.30
CA MET A 423 1.07 -19.83 45.87
C MET A 423 1.43 -20.70 47.10
N LYS A 424 2.57 -21.38 47.14
CA LYS A 424 3.04 -22.11 48.32
C LYS A 424 3.37 -21.16 49.46
N LEU A 425 4.00 -20.03 49.22
CA LEU A 425 4.30 -19.03 50.25
C LEU A 425 3.02 -18.34 50.79
N ARG A 426 1.98 -18.15 49.98
CA ARG A 426 0.67 -17.64 50.42
C ARG A 426 -0.09 -18.67 51.28
N LYS A 427 0.01 -19.99 51.00
CA LYS A 427 -0.61 -21.04 51.83
C LYS A 427 0.07 -21.20 53.20
N ALA A 428 1.34 -20.89 53.33
CA ALA A 428 2.08 -20.98 54.59
C ALA A 428 1.78 -19.83 55.57
N LYS A 429 1.11 -18.76 55.16
CA LYS A 429 0.80 -17.58 55.99
C LYS A 429 -0.65 -17.47 56.47
N LYS A 430 -1.47 -18.54 56.42
CA LYS A 430 -2.79 -18.52 57.07
C LYS A 430 -2.65 -18.81 58.58
N PRO A 431 -3.07 -17.91 59.49
CA PRO A 431 -3.02 -18.18 60.93
C PRO A 431 -4.02 -19.29 61.29
N LYS A 432 -3.61 -20.23 62.12
CA LYS A 432 -4.47 -21.24 62.73
C LYS A 432 -5.36 -20.49 63.76
N HIS A 433 -6.63 -20.34 63.50
CA HIS A 433 -7.61 -20.06 64.55
C HIS A 433 -7.83 -21.33 65.35
N LYS A 434 -7.51 -21.23 66.62
CA LYS A 434 -7.89 -22.24 67.65
C LYS A 434 -9.35 -22.02 68.01
N HIS A 435 -10.14 -23.03 67.94
CA HIS A 435 -11.09 -23.46 68.97
C HIS A 435 -11.02 -24.94 69.07
#